data_63e7f0fe689c35db494ce2da89d28ae4
#
_entry.id   63e7f0fe689c35db494ce2da89d28ae4
#
_cell.length_a   1.000
_cell.length_b   1.000
_cell.length_c   1.000
_cell.angle_alpha   90.00
_cell.angle_beta   90.00
_cell.angle_gamma   90.00
#
_symmetry.space_group_name_H-M   'P 1'
#
loop_
_entity.id
_entity.type
_entity.pdbx_description
1 polymer ?
#
loop_
_entity_poly.entity_id
_entity_poly.type
_entity_poly.pdbx_seq_one_letter_code
_entity_poly.pdbx_strand_id
1 'polypeptide(L)'
;DNPECLVLTIETETAWTACTLLFNIINLKLNDELSISYREIEVGCSIFCTHDEGEWFPEQAIVSSSGEPFDDVCEDAYLTFDDAINEWCEKMKFNREGRSTDEMLELIDEYEYDDMDTYFNIYAITFE
;
A
#
# COMPACT_ATOMS: atom_id res chain seq x y z
N ASP A 1 2.97 -16.67 16.68
CA ASP A 1 2.89 -15.54 17.63
C ASP A 1 3.70 -15.81 18.88
N ASN A 2 4.65 -14.94 19.15
CA ASN A 2 5.39 -14.96 20.40
C ASN A 2 4.75 -13.96 21.37
N PRO A 3 4.06 -14.38 22.46
CA PRO A 3 3.39 -13.46 23.37
C PRO A 3 4.35 -12.57 24.16
N GLU A 4 5.65 -12.86 24.13
CA GLU A 4 6.70 -12.05 24.75
C GLU A 4 7.26 -10.99 23.79
N CYS A 5 6.87 -11.03 22.50
CA CYS A 5 7.32 -10.08 21.52
C CYS A 5 6.49 -8.79 21.57
N LEU A 6 7.14 -7.67 21.84
CA LEU A 6 6.53 -6.36 21.75
C LEU A 6 6.80 -5.75 20.37
N VAL A 7 5.74 -5.34 19.70
CA VAL A 7 5.81 -4.68 18.40
C VAL A 7 5.44 -3.21 18.56
N LEU A 8 6.35 -2.32 18.15
CA LEU A 8 6.09 -0.88 18.06
C LEU A 8 6.09 -0.49 16.58
N THR A 9 4.98 0.03 16.12
CA THR A 9 4.86 0.54 14.75
C THR A 9 5.08 2.05 14.76
N ILE A 10 5.98 2.53 13.91
CA ILE A 10 6.30 3.95 13.73
C ILE A 10 6.13 4.29 12.25
N GLU A 11 5.35 5.30 11.97
CA GLU A 11 5.23 5.89 10.65
C GLU A 11 6.02 7.20 10.62
N THR A 12 6.84 7.38 9.61
CA THR A 12 7.66 8.59 9.46
C THR A 12 7.63 9.08 8.02
N GLU A 13 7.64 10.38 7.86
CA GLU A 13 7.87 11.01 6.57
C GLU A 13 9.34 11.44 6.48
N THR A 14 10.01 11.00 5.42
CA THR A 14 11.40 11.38 5.14
C THR A 14 11.50 12.02 3.76
N ALA A 15 12.44 12.94 3.59
CA ALA A 15 12.70 13.53 2.28
C ALA A 15 13.53 12.55 1.43
N TRP A 16 12.99 12.13 0.31
CA TRP A 16 13.64 11.33 -0.75
C TRP A 16 13.83 9.85 -0.47
N THR A 17 14.32 9.46 0.70
CA THR A 17 14.55 8.06 1.03
C THR A 17 14.60 7.83 2.55
N ALA A 18 14.26 6.63 2.98
CA ALA A 18 14.35 6.25 4.38
C ALA A 18 15.81 6.08 4.83
N CYS A 19 16.05 6.18 6.12
CA CYS A 19 17.37 5.97 6.72
C CYS A 19 17.74 4.48 6.82
N THR A 20 17.68 3.75 5.72
CA THR A 20 17.85 2.29 5.66
C THR A 20 19.20 1.83 6.22
N LEU A 21 20.27 2.60 5.98
CA LEU A 21 21.59 2.30 6.51
C LEU A 21 21.60 2.34 8.06
N LEU A 22 20.91 3.32 8.65
CA LEU A 22 20.77 3.40 10.11
C LEU A 22 20.01 2.21 10.67
N PHE A 23 18.92 1.81 10.04
CA PHE A 23 18.13 0.64 10.45
C PHE A 23 18.96 -0.65 10.37
N ASN A 24 19.75 -0.82 9.31
CA ASN A 24 20.65 -1.96 9.16
C ASN A 24 21.73 -1.99 10.25
N ILE A 25 22.31 -0.84 10.61
CA ILE A 25 23.30 -0.75 11.68
C ILE A 25 22.66 -1.12 13.03
N ILE A 26 21.47 -0.65 13.32
CA ILE A 26 20.75 -0.97 14.56
C ILE A 26 20.45 -2.48 14.60
N ASN A 27 19.97 -3.07 13.52
CA ASN A 27 19.72 -4.51 13.44
C ASN A 27 20.97 -5.34 13.69
N LEU A 28 22.12 -4.95 13.14
CA LEU A 28 23.40 -5.63 13.35
C LEU A 28 23.88 -5.56 14.80
N LYS A 29 23.60 -4.46 15.48
CA LYS A 29 24.06 -4.24 16.86
C LYS A 29 23.15 -4.82 17.92
N LEU A 30 21.85 -4.91 17.64
CA LEU A 30 20.80 -5.26 18.59
C LEU A 30 19.99 -6.49 18.16
N ASN A 31 20.50 -7.30 17.24
CA ASN A 31 19.76 -8.39 16.63
C ASN A 31 19.24 -9.45 17.63
N ASP A 32 19.83 -9.58 18.80
CA ASP A 32 19.37 -10.48 19.84
C ASP A 32 18.29 -9.87 20.76
N GLU A 33 18.18 -8.55 20.77
CA GLU A 33 17.29 -7.79 21.67
C GLU A 33 16.21 -7.04 20.92
N LEU A 34 16.55 -6.51 19.75
CA LEU A 34 15.68 -5.68 18.92
C LEU A 34 15.94 -5.94 17.45
N SER A 35 14.89 -6.10 16.67
CA SER A 35 14.97 -6.06 15.21
C SER A 35 14.05 -4.98 14.65
N ILE A 36 14.51 -4.33 13.60
CA ILE A 36 13.74 -3.32 12.88
C ILE A 36 13.36 -3.90 11.52
N SER A 37 12.05 -4.07 11.30
CA SER A 37 11.48 -4.27 9.98
C SER A 37 10.98 -2.93 9.46
N TYR A 38 11.23 -2.65 8.20
CA TYR A 38 10.82 -1.39 7.60
C TYR A 38 10.32 -1.57 6.18
N ARG A 39 9.53 -0.60 5.75
CA ARG A 39 9.02 -0.50 4.39
C ARG A 39 9.08 0.95 3.95
N GLU A 40 9.56 1.20 2.76
CA GLU A 40 9.66 2.53 2.16
C GLU A 40 8.78 2.58 0.92
N ILE A 41 7.92 3.57 0.86
CA ILE A 41 7.01 3.81 -0.26
C ILE A 41 7.15 5.26 -0.68
N GLU A 42 7.62 5.48 -1.91
CA GLU A 42 7.64 6.78 -2.58
C GLU A 42 7.12 6.62 -4.00
N VAL A 43 5.83 6.85 -4.17
CA VAL A 43 5.11 6.63 -5.43
C VAL A 43 5.68 7.49 -6.57
N GLY A 44 5.93 8.77 -6.29
CA GLY A 44 6.45 9.71 -7.30
C GLY A 44 7.83 9.37 -7.85
N CYS A 45 8.62 8.59 -7.11
CA CYS A 45 9.95 8.12 -7.53
C CYS A 45 9.98 6.63 -7.85
N SER A 46 8.85 5.95 -7.76
CA SER A 46 8.74 4.49 -7.93
C SER A 46 9.70 3.70 -7.02
N ILE A 47 9.86 4.19 -5.77
CA ILE A 47 10.68 3.52 -4.77
C ILE A 47 9.78 2.69 -3.85
N PHE A 48 10.00 1.37 -3.87
CA PHE A 48 9.26 0.41 -3.06
C PHE A 48 10.24 -0.58 -2.47
N CYS A 49 10.74 -0.29 -1.27
CA CYS A 49 11.76 -1.11 -0.60
C CYS A 49 11.21 -1.71 0.68
N THR A 50 11.63 -2.91 1.00
CA THR A 50 11.26 -3.57 2.24
C THR A 50 12.41 -4.38 2.82
N HIS A 51 12.46 -4.42 4.16
CA HIS A 51 13.23 -5.38 4.94
C HIS A 51 12.30 -5.92 6.02
N ASP A 52 11.68 -7.04 5.75
CA ASP A 52 10.61 -7.59 6.58
C ASP A 52 10.68 -9.12 6.66
N GLU A 53 11.72 -9.63 7.31
CA GLU A 53 11.93 -11.07 7.49
C GLU A 53 10.81 -11.75 8.31
N GLY A 54 10.12 -10.98 9.15
CA GLY A 54 9.03 -11.48 9.98
C GLY A 54 7.65 -11.39 9.35
N GLU A 55 7.56 -10.90 8.14
CA GLU A 55 6.29 -10.69 7.42
C GLU A 55 5.25 -9.89 8.25
N TRP A 56 5.73 -8.82 8.90
CA TRP A 56 4.92 -7.97 9.77
C TRP A 56 4.00 -7.01 9.00
N PHE A 57 4.41 -6.61 7.79
CA PHE A 57 3.65 -5.68 6.98
C PHE A 57 2.62 -6.42 6.12
N PRO A 58 1.38 -5.92 6.07
CA PRO A 58 0.37 -6.47 5.19
C PRO A 58 0.71 -6.18 3.72
N GLU A 59 0.07 -6.89 2.82
CA GLU A 59 0.09 -6.58 1.40
C GLU A 59 -0.56 -5.20 1.18
N GLN A 60 0.10 -4.35 0.42
CA GLN A 60 -0.35 -3.00 0.13
C GLN A 60 -0.69 -2.83 -1.35
N ALA A 61 -1.59 -1.89 -1.63
CA ALA A 61 -2.05 -1.60 -2.96
C ALA A 61 -1.58 -0.23 -3.45
N ILE A 62 -1.35 -0.12 -4.74
CA ILE A 62 -1.18 1.15 -5.45
C ILE A 62 -2.31 1.31 -6.45
N VAL A 63 -2.84 2.52 -6.58
CA VAL A 63 -3.86 2.88 -7.55
C VAL A 63 -3.23 3.75 -8.64
N SER A 64 -3.57 3.42 -9.88
CA SER A 64 -3.35 4.28 -11.03
C SER A 64 -4.70 4.62 -11.65
N SER A 65 -5.02 5.90 -11.75
CA SER A 65 -6.33 6.36 -12.21
C SER A 65 -6.25 7.62 -13.06
N SER A 66 -7.25 7.85 -13.86
CA SER A 66 -7.40 9.05 -14.68
C SER A 66 -8.87 9.33 -15.00
N GLY A 67 -9.18 10.58 -15.26
CA GLY A 67 -10.52 11.04 -15.63
C GLY A 67 -11.50 11.17 -14.47
N GLU A 68 -12.58 11.93 -14.68
CA GLU A 68 -13.61 12.06 -13.65
C GLU A 68 -14.31 10.72 -13.36
N PRO A 69 -14.59 10.38 -12.09
CA PRO A 69 -14.44 11.20 -10.88
C PRO A 69 -13.10 11.06 -10.15
N PHE A 70 -12.05 10.52 -10.77
CA PHE A 70 -10.78 10.13 -10.13
C PHE A 70 -9.65 11.15 -10.28
N ASP A 71 -9.92 12.36 -10.77
CA ASP A 71 -8.89 13.35 -11.05
C ASP A 71 -8.07 13.79 -9.82
N ASP A 72 -8.59 13.60 -8.64
CA ASP A 72 -7.93 13.92 -7.38
C ASP A 72 -7.23 12.70 -6.72
N VAL A 73 -7.38 11.52 -7.29
CA VAL A 73 -6.75 10.30 -6.78
C VAL A 73 -5.36 10.09 -7.36
N CYS A 74 -5.21 10.24 -8.67
CA CYS A 74 -3.96 10.05 -9.41
C CYS A 74 -3.25 8.71 -9.07
N GLU A 75 -1.93 8.76 -8.90
CA GLU A 75 -1.16 7.63 -8.40
C GLU A 75 -1.00 7.75 -6.89
N ASP A 76 -1.59 6.84 -6.15
CA ASP A 76 -1.56 6.84 -4.68
C ASP A 76 -1.39 5.42 -4.13
N ALA A 77 -0.76 5.33 -2.96
CA ALA A 77 -0.54 4.08 -2.25
C ALA A 77 -1.53 3.95 -1.09
N TYR A 78 -2.08 2.76 -0.93
CA TYR A 78 -3.05 2.43 0.12
C TYR A 78 -2.50 1.32 1.02
N LEU A 79 -2.84 1.36 2.30
CA LEU A 79 -2.40 0.36 3.28
C LEU A 79 -2.97 -1.03 3.00
N THR A 80 -4.16 -1.09 2.42
CA THR A 80 -4.81 -2.35 2.07
C THR A 80 -5.52 -2.24 0.73
N PHE A 81 -5.83 -3.39 0.11
CA PHE A 81 -6.71 -3.43 -1.07
C PHE A 81 -8.10 -2.90 -0.77
N ASP A 82 -8.63 -3.18 0.42
CA ASP A 82 -9.96 -2.69 0.82
C ASP A 82 -10.01 -1.16 0.90
N ASP A 83 -8.94 -0.50 1.32
CA ASP A 83 -8.88 0.96 1.33
C ASP A 83 -8.97 1.53 -0.11
N ALA A 84 -8.25 0.95 -1.05
CA ALA A 84 -8.32 1.33 -2.46
C ALA A 84 -9.71 1.06 -3.08
N ILE A 85 -10.32 -0.07 -2.75
CA ILE A 85 -11.68 -0.41 -3.17
C ILE A 85 -12.70 0.58 -2.60
N ASN A 86 -12.57 0.96 -1.33
CA ASN A 86 -13.45 1.93 -0.69
C ASN A 86 -13.35 3.31 -1.36
N GLU A 87 -12.15 3.73 -1.77
CA GLU A 87 -11.96 4.96 -2.55
C GLU A 87 -12.76 4.91 -3.86
N TRP A 88 -12.63 3.81 -4.61
CA TRP A 88 -13.41 3.63 -5.83
C TRP A 88 -14.92 3.65 -5.57
N CYS A 89 -15.38 2.94 -4.55
CA CYS A 89 -16.79 2.92 -4.17
C CYS A 89 -17.33 4.30 -3.81
N GLU A 90 -16.55 5.10 -3.08
CA GLU A 90 -16.91 6.46 -2.70
C GLU A 90 -17.02 7.36 -3.94
N LYS A 91 -16.01 7.33 -4.81
CA LYS A 91 -15.98 8.13 -6.05
C LYS A 91 -17.11 7.78 -7.01
N MET A 92 -17.38 6.48 -7.19
CA MET A 92 -18.44 5.98 -8.06
C MET A 92 -19.83 5.99 -7.41
N LYS A 93 -19.92 6.31 -6.12
CA LYS A 93 -21.15 6.18 -5.32
C LYS A 93 -21.74 4.77 -5.41
N PHE A 94 -20.85 3.79 -5.40
CA PHE A 94 -21.16 2.38 -5.55
C PHE A 94 -21.32 1.72 -4.19
N ASN A 95 -22.34 0.90 -4.02
CA ASN A 95 -22.54 0.12 -2.81
C ASN A 95 -21.90 -1.27 -2.96
N ARG A 96 -20.91 -1.56 -2.13
CA ARG A 96 -20.20 -2.85 -2.12
C ARG A 96 -21.12 -4.05 -1.80
N GLU A 97 -22.15 -3.87 -1.00
CA GLU A 97 -23.17 -4.88 -0.66
C GLU A 97 -22.62 -6.20 -0.10
N GLY A 98 -21.52 -6.13 0.64
CA GLY A 98 -20.90 -7.31 1.24
C GLY A 98 -20.06 -8.17 0.29
N ARG A 99 -19.78 -7.69 -0.91
CA ARG A 99 -18.84 -8.36 -1.83
C ARG A 99 -17.45 -8.48 -1.20
N SER A 100 -16.79 -9.60 -1.46
CA SER A 100 -15.41 -9.82 -1.00
C SER A 100 -14.41 -8.90 -1.72
N THR A 101 -13.18 -8.83 -1.21
CA THR A 101 -12.08 -8.11 -1.84
C THR A 101 -11.86 -8.59 -3.28
N ASP A 102 -11.78 -9.90 -3.49
CA ASP A 102 -11.57 -10.50 -4.82
C ASP A 102 -12.70 -10.17 -5.80
N GLU A 103 -13.94 -10.28 -5.36
CA GLU A 103 -15.12 -9.93 -6.18
C GLU A 103 -15.13 -8.45 -6.56
N MET A 104 -14.68 -7.57 -5.66
CA MET A 104 -14.58 -6.14 -5.95
C MET A 104 -13.42 -5.83 -6.90
N LEU A 105 -12.29 -6.49 -6.77
CA LEU A 105 -11.16 -6.31 -7.69
C LEU A 105 -11.53 -6.74 -9.12
N GLU A 106 -12.19 -7.88 -9.28
CA GLU A 106 -12.70 -8.30 -10.60
C GLU A 106 -13.71 -7.29 -11.17
N LEU A 107 -14.64 -6.83 -10.35
CA LEU A 107 -15.66 -5.86 -10.77
C LEU A 107 -15.02 -4.55 -11.24
N ILE A 108 -14.03 -4.03 -10.51
CA ILE A 108 -13.33 -2.78 -10.85
C ILE A 108 -12.50 -2.94 -12.13
N ASP A 109 -11.83 -4.08 -12.28
CA ASP A 109 -11.00 -4.38 -13.46
C ASP A 109 -11.84 -4.48 -14.74
N GLU A 110 -13.03 -5.06 -14.64
CA GLU A 110 -13.95 -5.22 -15.75
C GLU A 110 -14.92 -4.03 -15.97
N TYR A 111 -14.85 -3.02 -15.10
CA TYR A 111 -15.77 -1.89 -15.17
C TYR A 111 -15.55 -1.04 -16.42
N GLU A 112 -16.62 -0.81 -17.19
CA GLU A 112 -16.60 0.04 -18.38
C GLU A 112 -17.07 1.46 -18.03
N TYR A 113 -16.22 2.44 -18.29
CA TYR A 113 -16.53 3.86 -18.10
C TYR A 113 -17.05 4.47 -19.39
N ASP A 114 -17.92 5.48 -19.28
CA ASP A 114 -18.47 6.20 -20.43
C ASP A 114 -17.40 6.96 -21.23
N ASP A 115 -16.36 7.44 -20.55
CA ASP A 115 -15.22 8.11 -21.16
C ASP A 115 -14.07 7.11 -21.36
N MET A 116 -13.51 7.08 -22.56
CA MET A 116 -12.40 6.18 -22.92
C MET A 116 -11.11 6.49 -22.19
N ASP A 117 -10.93 7.72 -21.70
CA ASP A 117 -9.73 8.15 -20.97
C ASP A 117 -9.86 7.92 -19.45
N THR A 118 -11.02 7.48 -19.00
CA THR A 118 -11.26 7.18 -17.58
C THR A 118 -10.86 5.74 -17.26
N TYR A 119 -10.06 5.58 -16.23
CA TYR A 119 -9.71 4.27 -15.68
C TYR A 119 -9.40 4.34 -14.19
N PHE A 120 -9.48 3.22 -13.52
CA PHE A 120 -9.07 3.03 -12.14
C PHE A 120 -8.52 1.61 -11.97
N ASN A 121 -7.23 1.49 -11.79
CA ASN A 121 -6.55 0.21 -11.68
C ASN A 121 -5.92 0.08 -10.29
N ILE A 122 -6.09 -1.08 -9.68
CA ILE A 122 -5.53 -1.43 -8.38
C ILE A 122 -4.51 -2.53 -8.57
N TYR A 123 -3.28 -2.29 -8.12
CA TYR A 123 -2.18 -3.25 -8.22
C TYR A 123 -1.60 -3.54 -6.85
N ALA A 124 -1.11 -4.77 -6.66
CA ALA A 124 -0.24 -5.07 -5.53
C ALA A 124 1.11 -4.33 -5.68
N ILE A 125 1.60 -3.75 -4.59
CA ILE A 125 2.93 -3.17 -4.58
C ILE A 125 3.95 -4.31 -4.51
N THR A 126 4.90 -4.32 -5.46
CA THR A 126 6.05 -5.22 -5.44
C THR A 126 7.23 -4.50 -4.78
N PHE A 127 7.67 -4.99 -3.64
CA PHE A 127 8.82 -4.45 -2.91
C PHE A 127 10.11 -5.17 -3.29
N GLU A 128 11.18 -4.43 -3.39
CA GLU A 128 12.53 -4.94 -3.63
C GLU A 128 13.34 -5.10 -2.34
#